data_8443b5ee273b3fb508ca3325f34e7340
#
_entry.id   8443b5ee273b3fb508ca3325f34e7340
#
_cell.length_a   1.000
_cell.length_b   1.000
_cell.length_c   1.000
_cell.angle_alpha   90.00
_cell.angle_beta   90.00
_cell.angle_gamma   90.00
#
_symmetry.space_group_name_H-M   'P 1'
#
loop_
_entity.id
_entity.type
_entity.pdbx_description
1 polymer ?
#
loop_
_entity_poly.entity_id
_entity_poly.type
_entity_poly.pdbx_seq_one_letter_code
_entity_poly.pdbx_strand_id
1 'polypeptide(L)'
;MKVVLIGSVEFSLRALEKLIAIDVDLVGVCTKKSSTFNSDFFDLKPLCDINEVPCLYVDNINSTKNVEWIKNLNPDVIFCFGWSSLIKKDILAVAPMGVVGYHPAKLPKNRGRHPLIWALALGLKESASTFFFMDEGADTGDILSQVDFEISYQDDARNLYDKVVEIALIQIEEFIPALEKGTYTRIKQNEKESNDWRKRNELDGEIDFRMSSRSIYNLTR
;
A
#
# COMPACT_ATOMS: atom_id res chain seq x y z
N MET A 1 -13.20 -16.36 -2.92
CA MET A 1 -12.11 -15.73 -3.72
C MET A 1 -10.80 -15.97 -2.97
N LYS A 2 -9.84 -16.69 -3.59
CA LYS A 2 -8.54 -17.00 -2.98
C LYS A 2 -7.60 -15.79 -3.05
N VAL A 3 -7.08 -15.39 -1.90
CA VAL A 3 -6.25 -14.19 -1.78
C VAL A 3 -4.85 -14.55 -1.29
N VAL A 4 -3.81 -14.00 -1.92
CA VAL A 4 -2.46 -13.92 -1.37
C VAL A 4 -2.18 -12.48 -0.96
N LEU A 5 -1.68 -12.26 0.27
CA LEU A 5 -1.23 -10.97 0.75
C LEU A 5 0.30 -10.87 0.72
N ILE A 6 0.82 -9.78 0.19
CA ILE A 6 2.24 -9.42 0.23
C ILE A 6 2.38 -8.14 1.03
N GLY A 7 3.13 -8.17 2.15
CA GLY A 7 3.29 -6.98 2.98
C GLY A 7 4.24 -7.19 4.15
N SER A 8 4.73 -6.10 4.75
CA SER A 8 5.70 -6.18 5.86
C SER A 8 5.75 -4.93 6.74
N VAL A 9 4.67 -4.17 6.80
CA VAL A 9 4.59 -2.94 7.61
C VAL A 9 3.31 -2.93 8.46
N GLU A 10 3.17 -1.96 9.35
CA GLU A 10 1.99 -1.83 10.23
C GLU A 10 0.66 -1.84 9.46
N PHE A 11 0.58 -1.13 8.34
CA PHE A 11 -0.61 -1.19 7.47
C PHE A 11 -0.90 -2.61 6.96
N SER A 12 0.14 -3.38 6.61
CA SER A 12 -0.03 -4.78 6.15
C SER A 12 -0.61 -5.66 7.25
N LEU A 13 -0.19 -5.43 8.52
CA LEU A 13 -0.76 -6.14 9.68
C LEU A 13 -2.25 -5.81 9.83
N ARG A 14 -2.59 -4.51 9.86
CA ARG A 14 -3.98 -4.07 10.01
C ARG A 14 -4.87 -4.58 8.87
N ALA A 15 -4.35 -4.60 7.64
CA ALA A 15 -5.05 -5.19 6.50
C ALA A 15 -5.23 -6.71 6.66
N LEU A 16 -4.20 -7.44 7.13
CA LEU A 16 -4.31 -8.88 7.40
C LEU A 16 -5.37 -9.17 8.47
N GLU A 17 -5.36 -8.42 9.58
CA GLU A 17 -6.38 -8.51 10.64
C GLU A 17 -7.80 -8.30 10.08
N LYS A 18 -7.97 -7.26 9.23
CA LYS A 18 -9.26 -6.96 8.57
C LYS A 18 -9.70 -8.10 7.65
N LEU A 19 -8.81 -8.62 6.81
CA LEU A 19 -9.12 -9.71 5.88
C LEU A 19 -9.52 -10.99 6.62
N ILE A 20 -8.86 -11.32 7.73
CA ILE A 20 -9.24 -12.42 8.62
C ILE A 20 -10.62 -12.17 9.23
N ALA A 21 -10.85 -10.98 9.78
CA ALA A 21 -12.09 -10.62 10.46
C ALA A 21 -13.33 -10.67 9.55
N ILE A 22 -13.17 -10.44 8.24
CA ILE A 22 -14.25 -10.52 7.24
C ILE A 22 -14.25 -11.85 6.47
N ASP A 23 -13.55 -12.86 6.99
CA ASP A 23 -13.54 -14.26 6.49
C ASP A 23 -13.11 -14.41 5.02
N VAL A 24 -12.10 -13.66 4.60
CA VAL A 24 -11.50 -13.80 3.27
C VAL A 24 -10.67 -15.08 3.19
N ASP A 25 -10.81 -15.85 2.11
CA ASP A 25 -10.01 -17.08 1.85
C ASP A 25 -8.53 -16.73 1.59
N LEU A 26 -7.78 -16.50 2.68
CA LEU A 26 -6.35 -16.21 2.67
C LEU A 26 -5.54 -17.49 2.45
N VAL A 27 -5.18 -17.76 1.21
CA VAL A 27 -4.39 -18.98 0.85
C VAL A 27 -2.90 -18.82 1.10
N GLY A 28 -2.39 -17.60 1.34
CA GLY A 28 -1.00 -17.39 1.73
C GLY A 28 -0.63 -15.93 1.98
N VAL A 29 0.42 -15.74 2.76
CA VAL A 29 1.02 -14.43 3.06
C VAL A 29 2.51 -14.47 2.75
N CYS A 30 3.02 -13.46 2.04
CA CYS A 30 4.45 -13.23 1.88
C CYS A 30 4.86 -12.00 2.70
N THR A 31 5.82 -12.17 3.62
CA THR A 31 6.31 -11.10 4.49
C THR A 31 7.82 -11.13 4.62
N LYS A 32 8.40 -10.18 5.32
CA LYS A 32 9.82 -10.15 5.68
C LYS A 32 10.01 -10.57 7.13
N LYS A 33 11.14 -11.22 7.42
CA LYS A 33 11.52 -11.56 8.80
C LYS A 33 12.04 -10.34 9.57
N SER A 34 12.66 -9.39 8.86
CA SER A 34 13.19 -8.14 9.42
C SER A 34 13.31 -7.08 8.32
N SER A 35 13.34 -5.82 8.70
CA SER A 35 13.64 -4.71 7.80
C SER A 35 14.43 -3.65 8.55
N THR A 36 15.52 -3.17 7.95
CA THR A 36 16.25 -1.99 8.41
C THR A 36 15.84 -0.74 7.64
N PHE A 37 14.98 -0.90 6.64
CA PHE A 37 14.58 0.16 5.72
C PHE A 37 13.28 0.85 6.13
N ASN A 38 12.29 0.08 6.59
CA ASN A 38 10.98 0.59 6.96
C ASN A 38 10.90 0.81 8.48
N SER A 39 10.66 2.04 8.92
CA SER A 39 10.47 2.38 10.34
C SER A 39 9.20 1.78 10.93
N ASP A 40 8.19 1.52 10.09
CA ASP A 40 6.91 0.90 10.40
C ASP A 40 6.89 -0.61 10.10
N PHE A 41 8.08 -1.25 10.03
CA PHE A 41 8.18 -2.70 9.80
C PHE A 41 7.37 -3.49 10.83
N PHE A 42 6.64 -4.49 10.32
CA PHE A 42 5.93 -5.47 11.15
C PHE A 42 6.06 -6.88 10.56
N ASP A 43 6.36 -7.86 11.41
CA ASP A 43 6.39 -9.28 11.04
C ASP A 43 4.97 -9.87 11.10
N LEU A 44 4.45 -10.28 9.94
CA LEU A 44 3.07 -10.81 9.83
C LEU A 44 2.97 -12.29 10.24
N LYS A 45 4.10 -13.00 10.31
CA LYS A 45 4.09 -14.46 10.51
C LYS A 45 3.42 -14.88 11.82
N PRO A 46 3.63 -14.21 12.98
CA PRO A 46 2.95 -14.62 14.21
C PRO A 46 1.42 -14.62 14.11
N LEU A 47 0.85 -13.63 13.41
CA LEU A 47 -0.61 -13.58 13.19
C LEU A 47 -1.07 -14.68 12.23
N CYS A 48 -0.29 -14.96 11.19
CA CYS A 48 -0.56 -16.07 10.28
C CYS A 48 -0.56 -17.41 11.00
N ASP A 49 0.43 -17.66 11.88
CA ASP A 49 0.54 -18.92 12.63
C ASP A 49 -0.65 -19.16 13.58
N ILE A 50 -1.15 -18.09 14.22
CA ILE A 50 -2.34 -18.16 15.09
C ILE A 50 -3.61 -18.51 14.29
N ASN A 51 -3.71 -18.02 13.05
CA ASN A 51 -4.88 -18.21 12.20
C ASN A 51 -4.70 -19.31 11.14
N GLU A 52 -3.65 -20.12 11.26
CA GLU A 52 -3.34 -21.25 10.36
C GLU A 52 -3.20 -20.85 8.89
N VAL A 53 -2.84 -19.59 8.60
CA VAL A 53 -2.61 -19.07 7.25
C VAL A 53 -1.18 -19.40 6.81
N PRO A 54 -0.97 -20.07 5.65
CA PRO A 54 0.36 -20.32 5.12
C PRO A 54 1.17 -19.02 4.95
N CYS A 55 2.38 -18.97 5.54
CA CYS A 55 3.19 -17.76 5.52
C CYS A 55 4.64 -18.05 5.11
N LEU A 56 5.14 -17.28 4.14
CA LEU A 56 6.49 -17.39 3.62
C LEU A 56 7.31 -16.12 3.90
N TYR A 57 8.47 -16.29 4.54
CA TYR A 57 9.46 -15.21 4.60
C TYR A 57 10.19 -15.07 3.27
N VAL A 58 10.25 -13.85 2.75
CA VAL A 58 10.85 -13.54 1.45
C VAL A 58 11.80 -12.34 1.54
N ASP A 59 13.03 -12.51 1.04
CA ASP A 59 13.97 -11.41 0.85
C ASP A 59 13.76 -10.74 -0.52
N ASN A 60 13.57 -11.56 -1.55
CA ASN A 60 13.25 -11.14 -2.91
C ASN A 60 11.99 -11.84 -3.39
N ILE A 61 10.87 -11.12 -3.36
CA ILE A 61 9.57 -11.64 -3.78
C ILE A 61 9.57 -12.15 -5.23
N ASN A 62 10.40 -11.57 -6.11
CA ASN A 62 10.47 -11.90 -7.53
C ASN A 62 11.39 -13.10 -7.84
N SER A 63 11.94 -13.78 -6.83
CA SER A 63 12.72 -15.00 -7.10
C SER A 63 11.82 -16.11 -7.65
N THR A 64 12.35 -16.95 -8.55
CA THR A 64 11.61 -18.05 -9.16
C THR A 64 10.92 -18.94 -8.12
N LYS A 65 11.62 -19.27 -7.02
CA LYS A 65 11.08 -20.07 -5.92
C LYS A 65 9.82 -19.41 -5.30
N ASN A 66 9.85 -18.12 -5.07
CA ASN A 66 8.74 -17.41 -4.43
C ASN A 66 7.57 -17.22 -5.40
N VAL A 67 7.85 -16.94 -6.67
CA VAL A 67 6.83 -16.89 -7.73
C VAL A 67 6.13 -18.24 -7.86
N GLU A 68 6.87 -19.36 -7.88
CA GLU A 68 6.31 -20.71 -7.93
C GLU A 68 5.48 -21.04 -6.69
N TRP A 69 5.93 -20.63 -5.49
CA TRP A 69 5.16 -20.83 -4.27
C TRP A 69 3.81 -20.12 -4.36
N ILE A 70 3.78 -18.85 -4.80
CA ILE A 70 2.53 -18.09 -4.98
C ILE A 70 1.65 -18.76 -6.05
N LYS A 71 2.22 -19.18 -7.19
CA LYS A 71 1.48 -19.88 -8.25
C LYS A 71 0.82 -21.16 -7.77
N ASN A 72 1.50 -21.94 -6.94
CA ASN A 72 0.97 -23.20 -6.41
C ASN A 72 -0.21 -23.00 -5.47
N LEU A 73 -0.38 -21.83 -4.87
CA LEU A 73 -1.56 -21.47 -4.08
C LEU A 73 -2.80 -21.16 -4.95
N ASN A 74 -2.59 -20.98 -6.26
CA ASN A 74 -3.64 -20.66 -7.24
C ASN A 74 -4.56 -19.51 -6.79
N PRO A 75 -4.01 -18.30 -6.49
CA PRO A 75 -4.81 -17.17 -6.04
C PRO A 75 -5.65 -16.58 -7.16
N ASP A 76 -6.84 -16.08 -6.83
CA ASP A 76 -7.69 -15.30 -7.72
C ASP A 76 -7.19 -13.85 -7.84
N VAL A 77 -6.67 -13.30 -6.74
CA VAL A 77 -6.11 -11.95 -6.64
C VAL A 77 -4.93 -11.94 -5.67
N ILE A 78 -3.97 -11.04 -5.90
CA ILE A 78 -2.88 -10.76 -4.98
C ILE A 78 -3.05 -9.35 -4.42
N PHE A 79 -3.00 -9.17 -3.11
CA PHE A 79 -2.93 -7.89 -2.45
C PHE A 79 -1.49 -7.57 -2.07
N CYS A 80 -0.98 -6.41 -2.53
CA CYS A 80 0.38 -5.94 -2.26
C CYS A 80 0.30 -4.64 -1.44
N PHE A 81 0.21 -4.78 -0.11
CA PHE A 81 -0.03 -3.69 0.81
C PHE A 81 1.18 -3.45 1.72
N GLY A 82 1.77 -2.25 1.65
CA GLY A 82 2.94 -1.91 2.44
C GLY A 82 4.20 -2.70 2.06
N TRP A 83 4.44 -2.84 0.77
CA TRP A 83 5.62 -3.50 0.21
C TRP A 83 6.51 -2.51 -0.53
N SER A 84 7.78 -2.41 -0.15
CA SER A 84 8.70 -1.38 -0.64
C SER A 84 9.54 -1.77 -1.85
N SER A 85 9.44 -3.02 -2.31
CA SER A 85 10.19 -3.52 -3.47
C SER A 85 9.28 -3.66 -4.69
N LEU A 86 9.86 -3.48 -5.89
CA LEU A 86 9.12 -3.61 -7.14
C LEU A 86 8.55 -5.04 -7.30
N ILE A 87 7.28 -5.13 -7.67
CA ILE A 87 6.63 -6.36 -8.15
C ILE A 87 6.85 -6.46 -9.64
N LYS A 88 7.48 -7.55 -10.10
CA LYS A 88 7.81 -7.77 -11.51
C LYS A 88 6.70 -8.54 -12.23
N LYS A 89 6.79 -8.55 -13.57
CA LYS A 89 5.84 -9.15 -14.50
C LYS A 89 5.41 -10.57 -14.11
N ASP A 90 6.35 -11.41 -13.64
CA ASP A 90 6.05 -12.81 -13.29
C ASP A 90 5.03 -12.92 -12.16
N ILE A 91 5.07 -12.02 -11.16
CA ILE A 91 4.07 -11.96 -10.08
C ILE A 91 2.80 -11.26 -10.56
N LEU A 92 2.93 -10.16 -11.33
CA LEU A 92 1.78 -9.43 -11.87
C LEU A 92 0.85 -10.34 -12.71
N ALA A 93 1.42 -11.38 -13.33
CA ALA A 93 0.70 -12.33 -14.19
C ALA A 93 0.20 -13.59 -13.47
N VAL A 94 0.44 -13.76 -12.15
CA VAL A 94 0.05 -14.99 -11.44
C VAL A 94 -1.45 -15.11 -11.28
N ALA A 95 -2.08 -14.07 -10.78
CA ALA A 95 -3.50 -14.09 -10.44
C ALA A 95 -4.36 -13.56 -11.60
N PRO A 96 -5.47 -14.22 -11.96
CA PRO A 96 -6.30 -13.78 -13.08
C PRO A 96 -6.92 -12.39 -12.89
N MET A 97 -7.18 -11.98 -11.66
CA MET A 97 -7.67 -10.64 -11.36
C MET A 97 -6.54 -9.61 -11.25
N GLY A 98 -5.26 -10.07 -11.23
CA GLY A 98 -4.08 -9.24 -11.11
C GLY A 98 -3.63 -9.00 -9.67
N VAL A 99 -2.80 -7.97 -9.51
CA VAL A 99 -2.27 -7.53 -8.21
C VAL A 99 -2.88 -6.18 -7.86
N VAL A 100 -3.49 -6.07 -6.69
CA VAL A 100 -3.99 -4.80 -6.15
C VAL A 100 -2.94 -4.24 -5.20
N GLY A 101 -2.47 -3.05 -5.52
CA GLY A 101 -1.57 -2.24 -4.69
C GLY A 101 -2.32 -1.19 -3.89
N TYR A 102 -1.59 -0.57 -2.96
CA TYR A 102 -2.09 0.54 -2.15
C TYR A 102 -1.13 1.72 -2.20
N HIS A 103 -1.65 2.92 -2.46
CA HIS A 103 -0.91 4.17 -2.47
C HIS A 103 -1.71 5.28 -1.77
N PRO A 104 -1.24 5.85 -0.65
CA PRO A 104 -1.96 6.87 0.10
C PRO A 104 -1.76 8.27 -0.52
N ALA A 105 -2.16 8.43 -1.78
CA ALA A 105 -2.23 9.68 -2.50
C ALA A 105 -3.38 9.68 -3.51
N LYS A 106 -3.77 10.87 -3.96
CA LYS A 106 -4.86 11.08 -4.93
C LYS A 106 -4.37 10.81 -6.35
N LEU A 107 -4.24 9.52 -6.73
CA LEU A 107 -3.85 9.13 -8.07
C LEU A 107 -4.79 9.73 -9.13
N PRO A 108 -4.27 10.18 -10.27
CA PRO A 108 -2.92 10.00 -10.82
C PRO A 108 -1.86 10.98 -10.27
N LYS A 109 -2.22 11.89 -9.38
CA LYS A 109 -1.28 12.83 -8.76
C LYS A 109 -0.48 12.14 -7.67
N ASN A 110 0.77 12.61 -7.47
CA ASN A 110 1.61 12.25 -6.33
C ASN A 110 1.97 10.74 -6.30
N ARG A 111 2.20 10.14 -7.48
CA ARG A 111 2.80 8.80 -7.61
C ARG A 111 4.17 8.75 -6.97
N GLY A 112 4.71 7.57 -6.70
CA GLY A 112 6.09 7.36 -6.31
C GLY A 112 6.28 7.14 -4.81
N ARG A 113 7.21 7.86 -4.19
CA ARG A 113 7.73 7.48 -2.86
C ARG A 113 7.35 8.46 -1.76
N HIS A 114 7.10 7.91 -0.55
CA HIS A 114 6.86 8.66 0.68
C HIS A 114 5.68 9.64 0.60
N PRO A 115 4.50 9.23 0.08
CA PRO A 115 3.40 10.16 -0.23
C PRO A 115 2.89 10.94 0.99
N LEU A 116 2.74 10.31 2.16
CA LEU A 116 2.27 11.00 3.37
C LEU A 116 3.27 12.05 3.87
N ILE A 117 4.57 11.72 3.84
CA ILE A 117 5.62 12.66 4.26
C ILE A 117 5.68 13.84 3.32
N TRP A 118 5.57 13.63 2.00
CA TRP A 118 5.50 14.72 1.04
C TRP A 118 4.25 15.57 1.22
N ALA A 119 3.10 14.96 1.46
CA ALA A 119 1.85 15.67 1.68
C ALA A 119 1.96 16.63 2.88
N LEU A 120 2.55 16.18 3.99
CA LEU A 120 2.79 17.03 5.17
C LEU A 120 3.82 18.12 4.88
N ALA A 121 5.00 17.77 4.38
CA ALA A 121 6.09 18.70 4.12
C ALA A 121 5.69 19.82 3.14
N LEU A 122 4.92 19.48 2.11
CA LEU A 122 4.39 20.43 1.13
C LEU A 122 3.14 21.18 1.63
N GLY A 123 2.59 20.79 2.77
CA GLY A 123 1.43 21.45 3.38
C GLY A 123 0.14 21.27 2.58
N LEU A 124 -0.04 20.09 1.96
CA LEU A 124 -1.28 19.75 1.30
C LEU A 124 -2.43 19.79 2.31
N LYS A 125 -3.61 20.16 1.85
CA LYS A 125 -4.85 20.22 2.64
C LYS A 125 -5.73 19.01 2.45
N GLU A 126 -5.48 18.23 1.41
CA GLU A 126 -6.21 17.03 1.06
C GLU A 126 -5.29 16.00 0.39
N SER A 127 -5.66 14.74 0.47
CA SER A 127 -5.08 13.64 -0.27
C SER A 127 -6.15 12.56 -0.47
N ALA A 128 -5.76 11.34 -0.87
CA ALA A 128 -6.67 10.22 -0.95
C ALA A 128 -6.02 8.91 -0.52
N SER A 129 -6.84 7.99 -0.07
CA SER A 129 -6.51 6.58 0.10
C SER A 129 -6.88 5.86 -1.19
N THR A 130 -5.90 5.27 -1.88
CA THR A 130 -6.10 4.69 -3.21
C THR A 130 -5.64 3.25 -3.29
N PHE A 131 -6.55 2.35 -3.66
CA PHE A 131 -6.26 0.99 -4.12
C PHE A 131 -6.30 0.97 -5.64
N PHE A 132 -5.32 0.32 -6.26
CA PHE A 132 -5.20 0.28 -7.72
C PHE A 132 -4.65 -1.06 -8.19
N PHE A 133 -4.96 -1.47 -9.41
CA PHE A 133 -4.37 -2.64 -10.04
C PHE A 133 -2.96 -2.31 -10.49
N MET A 134 -1.97 -3.03 -9.97
CA MET A 134 -0.57 -2.80 -10.31
C MET A 134 -0.27 -3.24 -11.75
N ASP A 135 0.53 -2.46 -12.43
CA ASP A 135 1.13 -2.76 -13.72
C ASP A 135 2.66 -2.67 -13.66
N GLU A 136 3.35 -2.60 -14.79
CA GLU A 136 4.81 -2.50 -14.83
C GLU A 136 5.32 -1.09 -14.45
N GLY A 137 4.44 -0.09 -14.39
CA GLY A 137 4.76 1.28 -13.99
C GLY A 137 4.70 1.48 -12.47
N ALA A 138 5.16 2.64 -12.03
CA ALA A 138 5.06 3.01 -10.61
C ALA A 138 3.72 3.74 -10.36
N ASP A 139 2.78 3.06 -9.69
CA ASP A 139 1.46 3.57 -9.32
C ASP A 139 0.60 4.06 -10.52
N THR A 140 0.79 3.43 -11.71
CA THR A 140 0.18 3.86 -12.98
C THR A 140 -1.09 3.10 -13.35
N GLY A 141 -1.33 1.95 -12.73
CA GLY A 141 -2.44 1.08 -13.08
C GLY A 141 -3.83 1.61 -12.71
N ASP A 142 -4.86 0.94 -13.19
CA ASP A 142 -6.26 1.37 -13.01
C ASP A 142 -6.67 1.41 -11.54
N ILE A 143 -7.39 2.46 -11.14
CA ILE A 143 -7.90 2.62 -9.78
C ILE A 143 -9.06 1.65 -9.54
N LEU A 144 -8.97 0.90 -8.42
CA LEU A 144 -10.05 0.05 -7.89
C LEU A 144 -10.96 0.84 -6.94
N SER A 145 -10.37 1.58 -6.01
CA SER A 145 -11.09 2.37 -5.00
C SER A 145 -10.25 3.57 -4.61
N GLN A 146 -10.87 4.75 -4.52
CA GLN A 146 -10.21 5.97 -4.08
C GLN A 146 -11.17 6.79 -3.21
N VAL A 147 -10.72 7.15 -2.02
CA VAL A 147 -11.48 7.96 -1.05
C VAL A 147 -10.64 9.16 -0.63
N ASP A 148 -11.16 10.34 -0.88
CA ASP A 148 -10.51 11.61 -0.50
C ASP A 148 -10.58 11.82 1.02
N PHE A 149 -9.54 12.45 1.59
CA PHE A 149 -9.53 12.88 2.98
C PHE A 149 -8.84 14.23 3.16
N GLU A 150 -9.23 14.94 4.20
CA GLU A 150 -8.62 16.21 4.58
C GLU A 150 -7.36 16.01 5.44
N ILE A 151 -6.35 16.84 5.21
CA ILE A 151 -5.15 16.96 6.03
C ILE A 151 -5.28 18.24 6.87
N SER A 152 -5.59 18.05 8.16
CA SER A 152 -5.73 19.13 9.11
C SER A 152 -4.38 19.80 9.40
N TYR A 153 -4.43 21.06 9.84
CA TYR A 153 -3.25 21.76 10.32
C TYR A 153 -2.58 21.06 11.51
N GLN A 154 -3.36 20.39 12.34
CA GLN A 154 -2.89 19.69 13.54
C GLN A 154 -2.44 18.25 13.27
N ASP A 155 -2.70 17.70 12.06
CA ASP A 155 -2.23 16.35 11.75
C ASP A 155 -0.71 16.33 11.67
N ASP A 156 -0.09 15.48 12.45
CA ASP A 156 1.29 15.06 12.33
C ASP A 156 1.41 13.77 11.50
N ALA A 157 2.61 13.24 11.36
CA ALA A 157 2.83 12.03 10.57
C ALA A 157 2.07 10.82 11.15
N ARG A 158 1.97 10.68 12.48
CA ARG A 158 1.27 9.56 13.11
C ARG A 158 -0.24 9.68 12.92
N ASN A 159 -0.81 10.85 13.22
CA ASN A 159 -2.24 11.11 13.06
C ASN A 159 -2.69 10.89 11.62
N LEU A 160 -1.90 11.37 10.66
CA LEU A 160 -2.22 11.20 9.24
C LEU A 160 -2.13 9.72 8.81
N TYR A 161 -1.12 8.99 9.30
CA TYR A 161 -0.98 7.56 9.04
C TYR A 161 -2.18 6.78 9.58
N ASP A 162 -2.56 7.00 10.83
CA ASP A 162 -3.69 6.32 11.45
C ASP A 162 -5.01 6.62 10.72
N LYS A 163 -5.26 7.89 10.38
CA LYS A 163 -6.41 8.31 9.60
C LYS A 163 -6.50 7.57 8.26
N VAL A 164 -5.40 7.51 7.53
CA VAL A 164 -5.37 6.88 6.21
C VAL A 164 -5.51 5.36 6.28
N VAL A 165 -4.97 4.74 7.32
CA VAL A 165 -5.15 3.31 7.57
C VAL A 165 -6.62 2.99 7.85
N GLU A 166 -7.31 3.75 8.71
CA GLU A 166 -8.72 3.52 9.00
C GLU A 166 -9.59 3.64 7.73
N ILE A 167 -9.35 4.63 6.88
CA ILE A 167 -10.03 4.79 5.59
C ILE A 167 -9.77 3.57 4.69
N ALA A 168 -8.52 3.12 4.61
CA ALA A 168 -8.14 1.97 3.79
C ALA A 168 -8.81 0.67 4.27
N LEU A 169 -8.97 0.47 5.59
CA LEU A 169 -9.64 -0.70 6.14
C LEU A 169 -11.14 -0.72 5.81
N ILE A 170 -11.80 0.44 5.77
CA ILE A 170 -13.19 0.57 5.31
C ILE A 170 -13.28 0.23 3.82
N GLN A 171 -12.38 0.77 2.99
CA GLN A 171 -12.35 0.47 1.56
C GLN A 171 -12.15 -1.03 1.28
N ILE A 172 -11.29 -1.72 2.05
CA ILE A 172 -11.09 -3.17 1.94
C ILE A 172 -12.43 -3.89 2.15
N GLU A 173 -13.17 -3.55 3.20
CA GLU A 173 -14.47 -4.14 3.49
C GLU A 173 -15.51 -3.87 2.39
N GLU A 174 -15.46 -2.71 1.75
CA GLU A 174 -16.37 -2.31 0.68
C GLU A 174 -16.06 -2.99 -0.66
N PHE A 175 -14.77 -3.08 -1.06
CA PHE A 175 -14.46 -3.62 -2.38
C PHE A 175 -14.31 -5.15 -2.44
N ILE A 176 -14.06 -5.85 -1.33
CA ILE A 176 -13.96 -7.32 -1.31
C ILE A 176 -15.20 -7.99 -1.89
N PRO A 177 -16.45 -7.66 -1.46
CA PRO A 177 -17.64 -8.26 -2.05
C PRO A 177 -17.82 -7.95 -3.55
N ALA A 178 -17.35 -6.79 -4.01
CA ALA A 178 -17.40 -6.43 -5.43
C ALA A 178 -16.39 -7.24 -6.26
N LEU A 179 -15.18 -7.49 -5.72
CA LEU A 179 -14.20 -8.37 -6.32
C LEU A 179 -14.75 -9.80 -6.44
N GLU A 180 -15.32 -10.34 -5.38
CA GLU A 180 -15.89 -11.70 -5.35
C GLU A 180 -17.02 -11.90 -6.36
N LYS A 181 -17.89 -10.91 -6.52
CA LYS A 181 -18.99 -10.92 -7.48
C LYS A 181 -18.60 -10.54 -8.90
N GLY A 182 -17.35 -10.09 -9.12
CA GLY A 182 -16.90 -9.57 -10.42
C GLY A 182 -17.60 -8.27 -10.84
N THR A 183 -18.14 -7.49 -9.88
CA THR A 183 -18.90 -6.24 -10.13
C THR A 183 -18.04 -4.99 -9.90
N TYR A 184 -16.76 -5.15 -9.61
CA TYR A 184 -15.83 -4.04 -9.43
C TYR A 184 -15.53 -3.31 -10.74
N THR A 185 -15.13 -2.05 -10.64
CA THR A 185 -14.74 -1.22 -11.77
C THR A 185 -13.24 -1.00 -11.78
N ARG A 186 -12.68 -0.74 -12.96
CA ARG A 186 -11.30 -0.28 -13.16
C ARG A 186 -11.35 1.09 -13.79
N ILE A 187 -10.91 2.11 -13.06
CA ILE A 187 -10.94 3.50 -13.52
C ILE A 187 -9.53 3.85 -14.02
N LYS A 188 -9.39 4.09 -15.32
CA LYS A 188 -8.12 4.50 -15.93
C LYS A 188 -7.66 5.83 -15.37
N GLN A 189 -6.37 5.90 -15.03
CA GLN A 189 -5.75 7.14 -14.61
C GLN A 189 -5.57 8.09 -15.81
N ASN A 190 -5.80 9.40 -15.60
CA ASN A 190 -5.53 10.42 -16.61
C ASN A 190 -4.05 10.83 -16.56
N GLU A 191 -3.24 10.32 -17.46
CA GLU A 191 -1.81 10.60 -17.52
C GLU A 191 -1.46 12.10 -17.63
N LYS A 192 -2.35 12.92 -18.17
CA LYS A 192 -2.13 14.38 -18.29
C LYS A 192 -2.16 15.10 -16.93
N GLU A 193 -2.73 14.46 -15.92
CA GLU A 193 -2.84 15.02 -14.56
C GLU A 193 -1.82 14.40 -13.60
N SER A 194 -0.99 13.46 -14.08
CA SER A 194 -0.03 12.76 -13.26
C SER A 194 1.19 13.62 -12.92
N ASN A 195 1.73 13.38 -11.74
CA ASN A 195 3.05 13.80 -11.33
C ASN A 195 3.66 12.77 -10.38
N ASP A 196 4.98 12.82 -10.24
CA ASP A 196 5.74 11.84 -9.46
C ASP A 196 6.51 12.51 -8.32
N TRP A 197 6.52 11.85 -7.16
CA TRP A 197 7.36 12.22 -6.04
C TRP A 197 8.54 11.27 -5.91
N ARG A 198 9.74 11.84 -5.91
CA ARG A 198 10.97 11.09 -5.70
C ARG A 198 11.10 10.57 -4.26
N LYS A 199 11.96 9.59 -4.06
CA LYS A 199 12.36 9.17 -2.72
C LYS A 199 13.01 10.35 -1.97
N ARG A 200 12.59 10.60 -0.73
CA ARG A 200 13.25 11.55 0.18
C ARG A 200 14.58 10.98 0.67
N ASN A 201 15.49 11.90 1.00
CA ASN A 201 16.75 11.62 1.64
C ASN A 201 16.97 12.57 2.84
N GLU A 202 18.11 12.49 3.50
CA GLU A 202 18.44 13.28 4.69
C GLU A 202 18.36 14.80 4.46
N LEU A 203 18.80 15.27 3.29
CA LEU A 203 18.77 16.70 2.93
C LEU A 203 17.35 17.27 2.85
N ASP A 204 16.36 16.42 2.57
CA ASP A 204 14.95 16.84 2.54
C ASP A 204 14.39 17.15 3.95
N GLY A 205 15.11 16.79 5.00
CA GLY A 205 14.77 17.07 6.40
C GLY A 205 15.53 18.26 6.98
N GLU A 206 16.48 18.84 6.25
CA GLU A 206 17.25 19.99 6.74
C GLU A 206 16.39 21.25 6.84
N ILE A 207 16.45 21.92 8.00
CA ILE A 207 15.75 23.16 8.23
C ILE A 207 16.61 24.33 7.76
N ASP A 208 16.14 25.06 6.75
CA ASP A 208 16.68 26.37 6.41
C ASP A 208 15.87 27.42 7.17
N PHE A 209 16.51 28.14 8.10
CA PHE A 209 15.88 29.17 8.91
C PHE A 209 15.37 30.39 8.13
N ARG A 210 15.62 30.45 6.83
CA ARG A 210 14.99 31.43 5.91
C ARG A 210 13.58 31.01 5.49
N MET A 211 13.18 29.75 5.76
CA MET A 211 11.84 29.24 5.53
C MET A 211 10.83 29.97 6.43
N SER A 212 9.58 30.03 5.98
CA SER A 212 8.49 30.49 6.84
C SER A 212 8.29 29.55 8.03
N SER A 213 7.81 30.06 9.17
CA SER A 213 7.45 29.21 10.32
C SER A 213 6.47 28.11 9.94
N ARG A 214 5.57 28.37 8.99
CA ARG A 214 4.62 27.38 8.45
C ARG A 214 5.34 26.24 7.73
N SER A 215 6.32 26.57 6.89
CA SER A 215 7.08 25.57 6.14
C SER A 215 7.95 24.72 7.07
N ILE A 216 8.56 25.31 8.10
CA ILE A 216 9.31 24.59 9.12
C ILE A 216 8.38 23.65 9.90
N TYR A 217 7.21 24.13 10.33
CA TYR A 217 6.23 23.30 11.01
C TYR A 217 5.79 22.09 10.13
N ASN A 218 5.47 22.33 8.86
CA ASN A 218 5.10 21.26 7.93
C ASN A 218 6.20 20.24 7.71
N LEU A 219 7.46 20.64 7.79
CA LEU A 219 8.61 19.76 7.62
C LEU A 219 8.83 18.84 8.83
N THR A 220 8.42 19.27 10.02
CA THR A 220 8.73 18.61 11.32
C THR A 220 7.56 17.87 11.96
N ARG A 221 6.34 18.10 11.52
CA ARG A 221 5.13 17.48 12.08
C ARG A 221 4.87 16.02 11.66
#